data_42c3143a69cc105be6748bd4d3fb0232
#
_entry.id   42c3143a69cc105be6748bd4d3fb0232
#
_cell.length_a   1.000
_cell.length_b   1.000
_cell.length_c   1.000
_cell.angle_alpha   90.00
_cell.angle_beta   90.00
_cell.angle_gamma   90.00
#
_symmetry.space_group_name_H-M   'P 1'
#
loop_
_entity.id
_entity.type
_entity.pdbx_description
1 polymer ?
#
loop_
_entity_poly.entity_id
_entity_poly.type
_entity_poly.pdbx_seq_one_letter_code
_entity_poly.pdbx_strand_id
1 'polypeptide(L)'
;QAVFQNRLKTVSLYERYGHNNDMKTKFFLPTEIIMGDGCVTGNAAKIASLGKKALIVTGKHSAKVCGALDDMTKALDSVGVGYEIFDRAVPNPTIDSVYDGADAAKSAGADLIIAIGGGSPMDTAKAIALLAAQDIPRDRLFSGSYGKDILPTVFVPTTAGTGSEVTQYSILTDDAAKTK
;
A
#
# COMPACT_ATOMS: atom_id res chain seq x y z
N GLN A 1 12.89 7.25 -6.86
CA GLN A 1 11.77 6.31 -7.04
C GLN A 1 12.12 5.01 -6.30
N ALA A 2 11.49 4.75 -5.16
CA ALA A 2 11.71 3.51 -4.43
C ALA A 2 10.88 2.40 -5.07
N VAL A 3 11.54 1.30 -5.43
CA VAL A 3 10.88 0.12 -5.99
C VAL A 3 10.83 -0.94 -4.91
N PHE A 4 9.65 -1.21 -4.39
CA PHE A 4 9.44 -2.29 -3.43
C PHE A 4 9.05 -3.56 -4.18
N GLN A 5 9.95 -4.53 -4.23
CA GLN A 5 9.62 -5.85 -4.76
C GLN A 5 8.84 -6.65 -3.71
N ASN A 6 7.52 -6.50 -3.72
CA ASN A 6 6.67 -7.47 -3.06
C ASN A 6 6.83 -8.83 -3.78
N ARG A 7 6.46 -9.96 -3.18
CA ARG A 7 6.54 -11.34 -3.73
C ARG A 7 5.99 -11.54 -5.16
N LEU A 8 5.67 -10.46 -5.82
CA LEU A 8 5.22 -10.37 -7.18
C LEU A 8 6.43 -10.55 -8.09
N LYS A 9 6.59 -11.74 -8.70
CA LYS A 9 7.53 -11.94 -9.80
C LYS A 9 7.08 -11.06 -10.98
N THR A 10 7.29 -9.76 -10.88
CA THR A 10 7.05 -8.85 -11.99
C THR A 10 8.31 -8.85 -12.82
N VAL A 11 8.26 -9.46 -13.97
CA VAL A 11 9.28 -9.34 -15.01
C VAL A 11 8.73 -8.34 -16.02
N SER A 12 9.27 -7.12 -16.03
CA SER A 12 9.01 -6.16 -17.10
C SER A 12 10.12 -6.31 -18.13
N LEU A 13 9.81 -6.93 -19.26
CA LEU A 13 10.71 -7.07 -20.39
C LEU A 13 10.26 -6.10 -21.48
N TYR A 14 11.07 -5.08 -21.75
CA TYR A 14 10.94 -4.23 -22.92
C TYR A 14 11.98 -4.67 -23.94
N GLU A 15 11.57 -5.36 -24.99
CA GLU A 15 12.41 -5.54 -26.18
C GLU A 15 12.25 -4.36 -27.12
N ARG A 16 13.38 -3.87 -27.66
CA ARG A 16 13.36 -2.88 -28.74
C ARG A 16 12.73 -3.48 -29.99
N TYR A 17 11.86 -2.76 -30.63
CA TYR A 17 11.24 -3.10 -31.89
C TYR A 17 12.29 -3.42 -32.96
N GLY A 18 12.45 -4.67 -33.26
CA GLY A 18 12.99 -5.15 -34.53
C GLY A 18 11.82 -5.60 -35.40
N HIS A 19 11.94 -5.50 -36.73
CA HIS A 19 10.90 -5.74 -37.72
C HIS A 19 10.44 -7.22 -37.84
N ASN A 20 10.23 -7.95 -36.76
CA ASN A 20 9.62 -9.29 -36.79
C ASN A 20 8.37 -9.36 -35.94
N ASN A 21 7.29 -9.85 -36.54
CA ASN A 21 5.91 -9.86 -36.07
C ASN A 21 5.59 -10.77 -34.87
N ASP A 22 6.55 -11.20 -34.07
CA ASP A 22 6.29 -12.01 -32.87
C ASP A 22 6.31 -11.14 -31.62
N MET A 23 5.24 -10.38 -31.38
CA MET A 23 5.06 -9.64 -30.12
C MET A 23 4.61 -10.61 -29.02
N LYS A 24 5.56 -11.03 -28.16
CA LYS A 24 5.24 -11.79 -26.95
C LYS A 24 4.99 -10.84 -25.80
N THR A 25 3.73 -10.66 -25.43
CA THR A 25 3.36 -9.86 -24.26
C THR A 25 3.02 -10.78 -23.10
N LYS A 26 3.67 -10.58 -21.94
CA LYS A 26 3.32 -11.26 -20.70
C LYS A 26 2.79 -10.24 -19.71
N PHE A 27 1.53 -10.39 -19.33
CA PHE A 27 0.90 -9.59 -18.26
C PHE A 27 0.74 -10.46 -17.01
N PHE A 28 1.12 -9.92 -15.85
CA PHE A 28 0.95 -10.60 -14.58
C PHE A 28 0.55 -9.57 -13.53
N LEU A 29 -0.64 -9.74 -12.96
CA LEU A 29 -1.19 -8.93 -11.89
C LEU A 29 -1.59 -9.86 -10.74
N PRO A 30 -0.76 -9.98 -9.69
CA PRO A 30 -1.05 -10.85 -8.56
C PRO A 30 -2.03 -10.25 -7.54
N THR A 31 -2.40 -8.98 -7.71
CA THR A 31 -3.39 -8.31 -6.86
C THR A 31 -4.77 -8.87 -7.17
N GLU A 32 -5.44 -9.40 -6.16
CA GLU A 32 -6.86 -9.72 -6.28
C GLU A 32 -7.69 -8.45 -6.21
N ILE A 33 -8.52 -8.24 -7.21
CA ILE A 33 -9.39 -7.06 -7.34
C ILE A 33 -10.83 -7.50 -7.10
N ILE A 34 -11.49 -6.85 -6.14
CA ILE A 34 -12.91 -7.07 -5.82
C ILE A 34 -13.64 -5.74 -6.03
N MET A 35 -14.66 -5.75 -6.87
CA MET A 35 -15.43 -4.56 -7.24
C MET A 35 -16.93 -4.83 -7.05
N GLY A 36 -17.65 -3.82 -6.60
CA GLY A 36 -19.11 -3.86 -6.44
C GLY A 36 -19.59 -3.10 -5.22
N ASP A 37 -20.87 -2.85 -5.18
CA ASP A 37 -21.51 -2.18 -4.03
C ASP A 37 -21.33 -3.03 -2.77
N GLY A 38 -20.91 -2.39 -1.66
CA GLY A 38 -20.68 -3.07 -0.39
C GLY A 38 -19.50 -4.06 -0.40
N CYS A 39 -18.60 -3.99 -1.40
CA CYS A 39 -17.48 -4.95 -1.50
C CYS A 39 -16.54 -4.92 -0.28
N VAL A 40 -16.40 -3.80 0.42
CA VAL A 40 -15.58 -3.71 1.64
C VAL A 40 -16.23 -4.53 2.77
N THR A 41 -17.47 -4.23 3.11
CA THR A 41 -18.19 -4.91 4.20
C THR A 41 -18.49 -6.39 3.87
N GLY A 42 -18.81 -6.69 2.61
CA GLY A 42 -19.06 -8.05 2.15
C GLY A 42 -17.83 -8.96 2.16
N ASN A 43 -16.61 -8.41 2.25
CA ASN A 43 -15.37 -9.18 2.28
C ASN A 43 -14.62 -9.07 3.62
N ALA A 44 -15.29 -8.73 4.70
CA ALA A 44 -14.71 -8.61 6.03
C ALA A 44 -13.93 -9.87 6.46
N ALA A 45 -14.49 -11.07 6.26
CA ALA A 45 -13.82 -12.32 6.58
C ALA A 45 -12.51 -12.54 5.80
N LYS A 46 -12.46 -12.08 4.53
CA LYS A 46 -11.26 -12.14 3.72
C LYS A 46 -10.19 -11.18 4.26
N ILE A 47 -10.56 -9.97 4.66
CA ILE A 47 -9.65 -9.02 5.30
C ILE A 47 -9.10 -9.63 6.59
N ALA A 48 -9.94 -10.24 7.43
CA ALA A 48 -9.54 -10.92 8.66
C ALA A 48 -8.61 -12.12 8.45
N SER A 49 -8.60 -12.73 7.27
CA SER A 49 -7.66 -13.80 6.94
C SER A 49 -6.22 -13.30 6.68
N LEU A 50 -6.05 -11.99 6.49
CA LEU A 50 -4.75 -11.36 6.22
C LEU A 50 -4.04 -10.92 7.49
N GLY A 51 -4.78 -10.63 8.57
CA GLY A 51 -4.21 -10.18 9.84
C GLY A 51 -5.26 -10.02 10.95
N LYS A 52 -4.79 -9.78 12.16
CA LYS A 52 -5.63 -9.62 13.37
C LYS A 52 -5.63 -8.20 13.92
N LYS A 53 -4.65 -7.41 13.55
CA LYS A 53 -4.52 -6.00 13.96
C LYS A 53 -4.08 -5.17 12.77
N ALA A 54 -4.94 -4.24 12.34
CA ALA A 54 -4.68 -3.39 11.19
C ALA A 54 -4.16 -2.00 11.58
N LEU A 55 -3.25 -1.43 10.77
CA LEU A 55 -3.06 0.01 10.71
C LEU A 55 -3.77 0.54 9.47
N ILE A 56 -4.77 1.41 9.65
CA ILE A 56 -5.50 2.07 8.57
C ILE A 56 -4.77 3.37 8.22
N VAL A 57 -4.18 3.43 7.03
CA VAL A 57 -3.44 4.58 6.51
C VAL A 57 -4.34 5.40 5.61
N THR A 58 -4.55 6.67 5.93
CA THR A 58 -5.43 7.56 5.17
C THR A 58 -4.97 9.01 5.27
N GLY A 59 -5.51 9.86 4.41
CA GLY A 59 -5.43 11.32 4.57
C GLY A 59 -6.50 11.82 5.53
N LYS A 60 -6.41 13.12 5.91
CA LYS A 60 -7.27 13.70 6.96
C LYS A 60 -8.77 13.70 6.65
N HIS A 61 -9.18 13.77 5.39
CA HIS A 61 -10.56 14.10 5.04
C HIS A 61 -11.23 13.11 4.08
N SER A 62 -10.59 12.72 2.98
CA SER A 62 -11.23 12.01 1.87
C SER A 62 -11.89 10.70 2.27
N ALA A 63 -11.21 9.87 3.05
CA ALA A 63 -11.72 8.57 3.48
C ALA A 63 -12.95 8.68 4.40
N LYS A 64 -13.01 9.75 5.21
CA LYS A 64 -14.16 10.05 6.08
C LYS A 64 -15.35 10.57 5.28
N VAL A 65 -15.10 11.54 4.40
CA VAL A 65 -16.16 12.20 3.62
C VAL A 65 -16.85 11.25 2.65
N CYS A 66 -16.11 10.33 2.02
CA CYS A 66 -16.69 9.35 1.09
C CYS A 66 -17.30 8.11 1.77
N GLY A 67 -17.21 7.99 3.11
CA GLY A 67 -17.74 6.87 3.88
C GLY A 67 -16.87 5.59 3.88
N ALA A 68 -15.79 5.55 3.11
CA ALA A 68 -14.97 4.35 2.99
C ALA A 68 -14.26 3.96 4.30
N LEU A 69 -13.93 4.94 5.16
CA LEU A 69 -13.39 4.67 6.48
C LEU A 69 -14.44 4.00 7.38
N ASP A 70 -15.67 4.49 7.36
CA ASP A 70 -16.77 3.93 8.15
C ASP A 70 -17.10 2.50 7.70
N ASP A 71 -17.12 2.24 6.39
CA ASP A 71 -17.35 0.90 5.86
C ASP A 71 -16.22 -0.06 6.26
N MET A 72 -14.97 0.40 6.23
CA MET A 72 -13.83 -0.42 6.65
C MET A 72 -13.87 -0.71 8.15
N THR A 73 -14.12 0.28 9.00
CA THR A 73 -14.18 0.05 10.46
C THR A 73 -15.32 -0.88 10.83
N LYS A 74 -16.52 -0.72 10.23
CA LYS A 74 -17.64 -1.66 10.39
C LYS A 74 -17.26 -3.09 9.95
N ALA A 75 -16.55 -3.22 8.83
CA ALA A 75 -16.08 -4.53 8.35
C ALA A 75 -15.15 -5.19 9.38
N LEU A 76 -14.16 -4.47 9.87
CA LEU A 76 -13.20 -4.97 10.86
C LEU A 76 -13.86 -5.32 12.19
N ASP A 77 -14.75 -4.47 12.69
CA ASP A 77 -15.52 -4.69 13.92
C ASP A 77 -16.37 -5.96 13.81
N SER A 78 -17.01 -6.19 12.67
CA SER A 78 -17.86 -7.36 12.44
C SER A 78 -17.15 -8.70 12.53
N VAL A 79 -15.82 -8.71 12.34
CA VAL A 79 -14.97 -9.91 12.36
C VAL A 79 -13.93 -9.91 13.47
N GLY A 80 -13.99 -8.91 14.38
CA GLY A 80 -13.11 -8.83 15.55
C GLY A 80 -11.63 -8.53 15.22
N VAL A 81 -11.36 -7.86 14.10
CA VAL A 81 -10.03 -7.36 13.76
C VAL A 81 -9.82 -6.01 14.42
N GLY A 82 -8.82 -5.91 15.31
CA GLY A 82 -8.46 -4.64 15.93
C GLY A 82 -7.83 -3.69 14.91
N TYR A 83 -7.94 -2.38 15.14
CA TYR A 83 -7.30 -1.40 14.24
C TYR A 83 -6.85 -0.15 14.96
N GLU A 84 -5.90 0.55 14.35
CA GLU A 84 -5.54 1.93 14.64
C GLU A 84 -5.54 2.74 13.34
N ILE A 85 -5.76 4.06 13.46
CA ILE A 85 -5.87 4.95 12.31
C ILE A 85 -4.66 5.87 12.28
N PHE A 86 -3.92 5.82 11.17
CA PHE A 86 -2.88 6.77 10.82
C PHE A 86 -3.40 7.69 9.72
N ASP A 87 -3.96 8.85 10.10
CA ASP A 87 -4.59 9.82 9.20
C ASP A 87 -3.65 10.95 8.75
N ARG A 88 -2.33 10.68 8.82
CA ARG A 88 -1.28 11.66 8.51
C ARG A 88 -0.64 11.47 7.14
N ALA A 89 -1.21 10.64 6.25
CA ALA A 89 -0.74 10.55 4.89
C ALA A 89 -0.99 11.89 4.15
N VAL A 90 0.09 12.47 3.64
CA VAL A 90 0.08 13.77 2.95
C VAL A 90 0.27 13.59 1.44
N PRO A 91 -0.15 14.57 0.61
CA PRO A 91 0.24 14.59 -0.79
C PRO A 91 1.77 14.58 -0.91
N ASN A 92 2.29 13.74 -1.81
CA ASN A 92 3.74 13.50 -1.95
C ASN A 92 4.37 13.06 -0.61
N PRO A 93 4.13 11.83 -0.17
CA PRO A 93 4.60 11.35 1.12
C PRO A 93 6.11 11.49 1.26
N THR A 94 6.55 11.97 2.42
CA THR A 94 7.95 12.17 2.75
C THR A 94 8.55 10.94 3.42
N ILE A 95 9.88 10.84 3.41
CA ILE A 95 10.59 9.79 4.15
C ILE A 95 10.20 9.80 5.62
N ASP A 96 10.17 10.98 6.27
CA ASP A 96 9.79 11.08 7.68
C ASP A 96 8.39 10.54 7.94
N SER A 97 7.42 10.89 7.09
CA SER A 97 6.03 10.45 7.27
C SER A 97 5.86 8.93 7.20
N VAL A 98 6.65 8.25 6.38
CA VAL A 98 6.56 6.78 6.29
C VAL A 98 7.27 6.07 7.44
N TYR A 99 8.35 6.62 7.98
CA TYR A 99 8.96 6.10 9.20
C TYR A 99 8.07 6.29 10.43
N ASP A 100 7.46 7.47 10.58
CA ASP A 100 6.45 7.73 11.63
C ASP A 100 5.28 6.72 11.54
N GLY A 101 4.84 6.43 10.33
CA GLY A 101 3.79 5.43 10.09
C GLY A 101 4.25 4.00 10.41
N ALA A 102 5.50 3.65 10.10
CA ALA A 102 6.06 2.34 10.44
C ALA A 102 6.20 2.16 11.96
N ASP A 103 6.63 3.21 12.66
CA ASP A 103 6.72 3.20 14.13
C ASP A 103 5.31 3.09 14.76
N ALA A 104 4.31 3.76 14.19
CA ALA A 104 2.92 3.59 14.61
C ALA A 104 2.43 2.15 14.39
N ALA A 105 2.74 1.53 13.24
CA ALA A 105 2.38 0.15 12.95
C ALA A 105 3.02 -0.83 13.94
N LYS A 106 4.33 -0.68 14.20
CA LYS A 106 5.07 -1.49 15.17
C LYS A 106 4.52 -1.33 16.60
N SER A 107 4.26 -0.09 17.01
CA SER A 107 3.72 0.22 18.34
C SER A 107 2.32 -0.34 18.55
N ALA A 108 1.50 -0.31 17.51
CA ALA A 108 0.16 -0.91 17.50
C ALA A 108 0.20 -2.44 17.48
N GLY A 109 1.34 -3.06 17.17
CA GLY A 109 1.42 -4.49 16.89
C GLY A 109 0.64 -4.89 15.63
N ALA A 110 0.61 -4.00 14.62
CA ALA A 110 -0.13 -4.25 13.39
C ALA A 110 0.55 -5.36 12.57
N ASP A 111 -0.26 -6.30 12.10
CA ASP A 111 0.13 -7.40 11.20
C ASP A 111 -0.54 -7.28 9.82
N LEU A 112 -1.28 -6.19 9.60
CA LEU A 112 -1.98 -5.84 8.37
C LEU A 112 -1.95 -4.33 8.16
N ILE A 113 -1.71 -3.87 6.93
CA ILE A 113 -1.81 -2.45 6.56
C ILE A 113 -2.98 -2.27 5.60
N ILE A 114 -3.86 -1.32 5.90
CA ILE A 114 -5.01 -0.97 5.06
C ILE A 114 -4.85 0.48 4.59
N ALA A 115 -4.86 0.73 3.30
CA ALA A 115 -4.84 2.08 2.76
C ALA A 115 -6.20 2.48 2.22
N ILE A 116 -6.69 3.67 2.62
CA ILE A 116 -7.93 4.25 2.10
C ILE A 116 -7.63 5.64 1.53
N GLY A 117 -7.79 5.80 0.22
CA GLY A 117 -7.52 7.10 -0.40
C GLY A 117 -7.09 7.01 -1.85
N GLY A 118 -6.40 8.04 -2.33
CA GLY A 118 -5.74 8.06 -3.63
C GLY A 118 -4.32 7.49 -3.59
N GLY A 119 -3.50 7.84 -4.58
CA GLY A 119 -2.12 7.33 -4.71
C GLY A 119 -1.26 7.59 -3.48
N SER A 120 -1.32 8.79 -2.88
CA SER A 120 -0.44 9.14 -1.75
C SER A 120 -0.66 8.28 -0.50
N PRO A 121 -1.90 8.05 0.01
CA PRO A 121 -2.12 7.09 1.09
C PRO A 121 -1.68 5.67 0.75
N MET A 122 -1.87 5.22 -0.50
CA MET A 122 -1.45 3.88 -0.93
C MET A 122 0.07 3.76 -0.99
N ASP A 123 0.77 4.75 -1.53
CA ASP A 123 2.23 4.77 -1.56
C ASP A 123 2.82 4.84 -0.15
N THR A 124 2.23 5.67 0.74
CA THR A 124 2.57 5.69 2.16
C THR A 124 2.40 4.31 2.80
N ALA A 125 1.26 3.65 2.58
CA ALA A 125 0.96 2.35 3.16
C ALA A 125 1.91 1.24 2.70
N LYS A 126 2.31 1.24 1.42
CA LYS A 126 3.30 0.29 0.89
C LYS A 126 4.65 0.43 1.59
N ALA A 127 5.12 1.69 1.76
CA ALA A 127 6.35 1.95 2.47
C ALA A 127 6.25 1.54 3.94
N ILE A 128 5.15 1.87 4.62
CA ILE A 128 4.89 1.46 6.00
C ILE A 128 4.90 -0.07 6.13
N ALA A 129 4.22 -0.79 5.22
CA ALA A 129 4.16 -2.25 5.25
C ALA A 129 5.55 -2.90 5.14
N LEU A 130 6.44 -2.33 4.33
CA LEU A 130 7.83 -2.77 4.21
C LEU A 130 8.62 -2.46 5.48
N LEU A 131 8.58 -1.20 5.95
CA LEU A 131 9.36 -0.72 7.09
C LEU A 131 8.89 -1.30 8.43
N ALA A 132 7.62 -1.67 8.54
CA ALA A 132 7.10 -2.35 9.71
C ALA A 132 7.58 -3.81 9.79
N ALA A 133 7.76 -4.47 8.64
CA ALA A 133 8.27 -5.84 8.57
C ALA A 133 9.80 -5.93 8.62
N GLN A 134 10.52 -4.86 8.29
CA GLN A 134 11.98 -4.85 8.17
C GLN A 134 12.58 -3.59 8.76
N ASP A 135 13.69 -3.74 9.49
CA ASP A 135 14.45 -2.59 9.98
C ASP A 135 15.39 -2.07 8.90
N ILE A 136 14.87 -1.18 8.06
CA ILE A 136 15.62 -0.55 6.97
C ILE A 136 16.07 0.84 7.42
N PRO A 137 17.38 1.11 7.50
CA PRO A 137 17.89 2.44 7.80
C PRO A 137 17.51 3.45 6.70
N ARG A 138 17.36 4.73 7.08
CA ARG A 138 16.92 5.80 6.17
C ARG A 138 17.82 5.96 4.93
N ASP A 139 19.13 5.85 5.11
CA ASP A 139 20.14 5.92 4.05
C ASP A 139 20.07 4.75 3.06
N ARG A 140 19.38 3.66 3.42
CA ARG A 140 19.16 2.49 2.56
C ARG A 140 17.77 2.41 1.95
N LEU A 141 16.86 3.32 2.29
CA LEU A 141 15.48 3.28 1.81
C LEU A 141 15.36 3.26 0.28
N PHE A 142 16.27 3.90 -0.44
CA PHE A 142 16.29 3.93 -1.91
C PHE A 142 17.29 2.96 -2.54
N SER A 143 17.93 2.09 -1.77
CA SER A 143 18.93 1.15 -2.28
C SER A 143 18.33 0.03 -3.15
N GLY A 144 17.03 -0.24 -3.02
CA GLY A 144 16.35 -1.36 -3.68
C GLY A 144 16.75 -2.75 -3.16
N SER A 145 17.58 -2.81 -2.12
CA SER A 145 18.08 -4.07 -1.54
C SER A 145 17.31 -4.40 -0.27
N TYR A 146 16.10 -4.91 -0.43
CA TYR A 146 15.23 -5.29 0.68
C TYR A 146 15.04 -6.80 0.74
N GLY A 147 14.74 -7.31 1.95
CA GLY A 147 14.24 -8.66 2.15
C GLY A 147 12.87 -8.85 1.47
N LYS A 148 12.35 -10.08 1.56
CA LYS A 148 11.04 -10.41 0.98
C LYS A 148 9.88 -10.21 1.95
N ASP A 149 10.17 -9.87 3.20
CA ASP A 149 9.17 -9.74 4.24
C ASP A 149 8.51 -8.37 4.14
N ILE A 150 7.18 -8.40 4.01
CA ILE A 150 6.32 -7.23 3.97
C ILE A 150 4.99 -7.60 4.60
N LEU A 151 4.40 -6.71 5.36
CA LEU A 151 3.06 -6.94 5.91
C LEU A 151 2.02 -7.03 4.78
N PRO A 152 0.99 -7.88 4.92
CA PRO A 152 -0.14 -7.90 4.01
C PRO A 152 -0.74 -6.51 3.85
N THR A 153 -1.24 -6.20 2.65
CA THR A 153 -1.85 -4.91 2.36
C THR A 153 -3.22 -5.05 1.71
N VAL A 154 -4.14 -4.17 2.12
CA VAL A 154 -5.45 -3.97 1.49
C VAL A 154 -5.56 -2.53 1.03
N PHE A 155 -6.00 -2.32 -0.21
CA PHE A 155 -6.17 -0.98 -0.78
C PHE A 155 -7.63 -0.71 -1.10
N VAL A 156 -8.14 0.44 -0.64
CA VAL A 156 -9.47 0.96 -0.94
C VAL A 156 -9.31 2.29 -1.67
N PRO A 157 -9.21 2.28 -3.01
CA PRO A 157 -9.03 3.49 -3.79
C PRO A 157 -10.27 4.39 -3.73
N THR A 158 -10.07 5.68 -3.46
CA THR A 158 -11.11 6.71 -3.51
C THR A 158 -10.95 7.65 -4.69
N THR A 159 -9.91 7.43 -5.53
CA THR A 159 -9.59 8.24 -6.71
C THR A 159 -9.27 7.30 -7.87
N ALA A 160 -9.99 7.42 -8.96
CA ALA A 160 -9.73 6.65 -10.17
C ALA A 160 -8.45 7.13 -10.89
N GLY A 161 -7.72 6.20 -11.50
CA GLY A 161 -6.64 6.49 -12.46
C GLY A 161 -5.23 6.49 -11.87
N THR A 162 -5.03 6.34 -10.57
CA THR A 162 -3.66 6.30 -10.00
C THR A 162 -2.96 4.97 -10.26
N GLY A 163 -3.71 3.86 -10.27
CA GLY A 163 -3.16 2.51 -10.42
C GLY A 163 -2.26 2.07 -9.26
N SER A 164 -2.14 2.88 -8.21
CA SER A 164 -1.25 2.56 -7.09
C SER A 164 -1.68 1.28 -6.38
N GLU A 165 -2.97 0.96 -6.35
CA GLU A 165 -3.54 -0.24 -5.76
C GLU A 165 -3.06 -1.55 -6.42
N VAL A 166 -2.61 -1.48 -7.67
CA VAL A 166 -2.18 -2.65 -8.45
C VAL A 166 -0.70 -2.63 -8.83
N THR A 167 0.05 -1.65 -8.32
CA THR A 167 1.49 -1.53 -8.58
C THR A 167 2.32 -1.79 -7.34
N GLN A 168 3.54 -2.26 -7.54
CA GLN A 168 4.52 -2.46 -6.47
C GLN A 168 5.26 -1.17 -6.07
N TYR A 169 5.09 -0.09 -6.82
CA TYR A 169 5.85 1.14 -6.62
C TYR A 169 5.25 1.98 -5.48
N SER A 170 6.13 2.59 -4.70
CA SER A 170 5.82 3.64 -3.74
C SER A 170 6.63 4.87 -4.09
N ILE A 171 5.98 5.99 -4.36
CA ILE A 171 6.65 7.24 -4.72
C ILE A 171 6.74 8.09 -3.47
N LEU A 172 7.97 8.32 -3.00
CA LEU A 172 8.27 9.10 -1.82
C LEU A 172 9.10 10.33 -2.20
N THR A 173 8.91 11.41 -1.46
CA THR A 173 9.69 12.63 -1.58
C THR A 173 10.85 12.57 -0.59
N ASP A 174 12.07 12.81 -1.10
CA ASP A 174 13.24 13.08 -0.29
C ASP A 174 13.41 14.60 -0.17
N ASP A 175 12.97 15.16 0.96
CA ASP A 175 13.05 16.61 1.20
C ASP A 175 14.49 17.10 1.31
N ALA A 176 15.41 16.26 1.80
CA ALA A 176 16.81 16.61 1.92
C ALA A 176 17.52 16.69 0.55
N ALA A 177 17.23 15.71 -0.32
CA ALA A 177 17.76 15.68 -1.69
C ALA A 177 16.94 16.52 -2.68
N LYS A 178 15.77 17.04 -2.28
CA LYS A 178 14.79 17.74 -3.15
C LYS A 178 14.40 16.93 -4.39
N THR A 179 14.28 15.61 -4.22
CA THR A 179 13.98 14.65 -5.31
C THR A 179 12.74 13.82 -4.98
N LYS A 180 12.16 13.21 -6.04
CA LYS A 180 11.09 12.22 -5.96
C LYS A 180 11.54 10.92 -6.57
#